data_8baf671179f91cac992fdb4c0641a7de
#
_entry.id   8baf671179f91cac992fdb4c0641a7de
#
_cell.length_a   1.000
_cell.length_b   1.000
_cell.length_c   1.000
_cell.angle_alpha   90.00
_cell.angle_beta   90.00
_cell.angle_gamma   90.00
#
_symmetry.space_group_name_H-M   'P 1'
#
loop_
_entity.id
_entity.type
_entity.pdbx_description
1 polymer ?
#
loop_
_entity_poly.entity_id
_entity_poly.type
_entity_poly.pdbx_seq_one_letter_code
_entity_poly.pdbx_strand_id
1 'polypeptide(L)'
;MIQKVQAVNVMYHGRKVGTLSMGNRSNCQFEYDKDWLTNGFSLSPLKLPLKAGLFTADYQPFNGNFGVFEDSLPGGYGEYLLRKVLKGLGVDPQTLNPVQWLSIVGSSGMGALCYVPETKLQHEDALLSLDEMQEMALNVLSEKSDEHADALYFKSGNSGGVRPKAIITDADGHWLVKFRHTYDPKNMGAIEYEYNKVARQCGIDVPEFKLMEGKYFAVKSFDIENGERLHVATSSALLN
;
A
#
# COMPACT_ATOMS: atom_id res chain seq x y z
N MET A 1 -17.18 -14.51 2.31
CA MET A 1 -17.50 -14.25 0.88
C MET A 1 -17.24 -12.79 0.63
N ILE A 2 -16.34 -12.43 -0.30
CA ILE A 2 -16.03 -11.01 -0.62
C ILE A 2 -17.28 -10.39 -1.21
N GLN A 3 -17.68 -9.25 -0.64
CA GLN A 3 -18.86 -8.51 -1.05
C GLN A 3 -18.67 -7.96 -2.48
N LYS A 4 -19.67 -8.11 -3.34
CA LYS A 4 -19.66 -7.48 -4.68
C LYS A 4 -19.85 -5.97 -4.53
N VAL A 5 -18.74 -5.26 -4.38
CA VAL A 5 -18.73 -3.79 -4.29
C VAL A 5 -18.63 -3.20 -5.69
N GLN A 6 -19.55 -2.31 -6.05
CA GLN A 6 -19.56 -1.59 -7.34
C GLN A 6 -19.09 -0.15 -7.22
N ALA A 7 -19.09 0.40 -6.00
CA ALA A 7 -18.63 1.73 -5.70
C ALA A 7 -18.05 1.80 -4.28
N VAL A 8 -17.07 2.67 -4.08
CA VAL A 8 -16.52 3.03 -2.77
C VAL A 8 -16.53 4.54 -2.60
N ASN A 9 -16.77 5.00 -1.38
CA ASN A 9 -16.48 6.36 -1.00
C ASN A 9 -14.99 6.47 -0.70
N VAL A 10 -14.34 7.42 -1.34
CA VAL A 10 -12.95 7.80 -1.05
C VAL A 10 -13.01 8.78 0.13
N MET A 11 -12.26 8.45 1.18
CA MET A 11 -12.21 9.22 2.42
C MET A 11 -10.81 9.77 2.65
N TYR A 12 -10.71 10.92 3.27
CA TYR A 12 -9.47 11.55 3.72
C TYR A 12 -9.68 12.11 5.13
N HIS A 13 -8.97 11.63 6.13
CA HIS A 13 -9.12 12.03 7.55
C HIS A 13 -10.59 12.07 7.99
N GLY A 14 -11.34 11.02 7.69
CA GLY A 14 -12.76 10.88 8.06
C GLY A 14 -13.74 11.72 7.22
N ARG A 15 -13.26 12.57 6.31
CA ARG A 15 -14.09 13.36 5.39
C ARG A 15 -14.25 12.63 4.06
N LYS A 16 -15.45 12.67 3.49
CA LYS A 16 -15.70 12.15 2.14
C LYS A 16 -15.07 13.08 1.10
N VAL A 17 -14.19 12.51 0.28
CA VAL A 17 -13.56 13.18 -0.87
C VAL A 17 -14.44 13.09 -2.10
N GLY A 18 -15.01 11.91 -2.32
CA GLY A 18 -15.83 11.63 -3.49
C GLY A 18 -16.25 10.17 -3.55
N THR A 19 -16.80 9.78 -4.68
CA THR A 19 -17.24 8.40 -4.95
C THR A 19 -16.52 7.87 -6.17
N LEU A 20 -15.90 6.71 -6.03
CA LEU A 20 -15.28 5.94 -7.11
C LEU A 20 -16.16 4.73 -7.42
N SER A 21 -16.51 4.54 -8.68
CA SER A 21 -17.36 3.44 -9.14
C SER A 21 -16.84 2.83 -10.43
N MET A 22 -17.29 1.60 -10.75
CA MET A 22 -17.03 1.01 -12.07
C MET A 22 -17.97 1.59 -13.11
N GLY A 23 -17.40 2.10 -14.17
CA GLY A 23 -18.16 2.52 -15.35
C GLY A 23 -18.44 1.37 -16.33
N ASN A 24 -19.15 1.67 -17.42
CA ASN A 24 -19.65 0.67 -18.38
C ASN A 24 -18.56 -0.03 -19.22
N ARG A 25 -17.33 0.49 -19.27
CA ARG A 25 -16.21 -0.04 -20.08
C ARG A 25 -15.06 -0.57 -19.24
N SER A 26 -15.35 -1.09 -18.06
CA SER A 26 -14.33 -1.56 -17.10
C SER A 26 -13.35 -0.47 -16.61
N ASN A 27 -13.66 0.80 -16.87
CA ASN A 27 -12.89 1.93 -16.38
C ASN A 27 -13.57 2.49 -15.12
N CYS A 28 -12.78 2.91 -14.15
CA CYS A 28 -13.27 3.62 -12.98
C CYS A 28 -13.80 5.01 -13.35
N GLN A 29 -14.84 5.41 -12.66
CA GLN A 29 -15.41 6.74 -12.72
C GLN A 29 -15.39 7.36 -11.31
N PHE A 30 -14.98 8.62 -11.23
CA PHE A 30 -14.87 9.34 -9.98
C PHE A 30 -15.59 10.68 -10.04
N GLU A 31 -16.30 11.01 -8.97
CA GLU A 31 -16.93 12.29 -8.77
C GLU A 31 -16.61 12.83 -7.36
N TYR A 32 -16.14 14.07 -7.29
CA TYR A 32 -15.88 14.74 -6.03
C TYR A 32 -17.18 15.00 -5.26
N ASP A 33 -17.12 14.87 -3.95
CA ASP A 33 -18.18 15.28 -3.05
C ASP A 33 -18.34 16.82 -3.04
N LYS A 34 -19.58 17.32 -2.88
CA LYS A 34 -19.87 18.76 -2.91
C LYS A 34 -19.16 19.53 -1.82
N ASP A 35 -19.08 18.97 -0.62
CA ASP A 35 -18.41 19.61 0.51
C ASP A 35 -16.89 19.59 0.30
N TRP A 36 -16.36 18.57 -0.35
CA TRP A 36 -14.95 18.52 -0.71
C TRP A 36 -14.57 19.54 -1.77
N LEU A 37 -15.43 19.76 -2.75
CA LEU A 37 -15.22 20.80 -3.79
C LEU A 37 -15.09 22.21 -3.20
N THR A 38 -15.71 22.46 -2.04
CA THR A 38 -15.67 23.76 -1.38
C THR A 38 -14.41 23.95 -0.52
N ASN A 39 -13.98 22.91 0.21
CA ASN A 39 -12.97 23.03 1.26
C ASN A 39 -11.88 21.94 1.17
N GLY A 40 -11.75 21.27 0.03
CA GLY A 40 -10.78 20.23 -0.20
C GLY A 40 -9.63 20.68 -1.10
N PHE A 41 -8.92 19.70 -1.61
CA PHE A 41 -7.82 19.88 -2.56
C PHE A 41 -7.94 18.86 -3.71
N SER A 42 -7.20 19.08 -4.79
CA SER A 42 -7.11 18.17 -5.92
C SER A 42 -6.32 16.92 -5.53
N LEU A 43 -6.89 15.72 -5.67
CA LEU A 43 -6.18 14.46 -5.40
C LEU A 43 -5.02 14.23 -6.38
N SER A 44 -5.23 14.62 -7.63
CA SER A 44 -4.21 14.65 -8.67
C SER A 44 -4.43 15.90 -9.52
N PRO A 45 -3.54 16.89 -9.48
CA PRO A 45 -3.74 18.14 -10.21
C PRO A 45 -3.95 17.97 -11.72
N LEU A 46 -3.36 16.94 -12.30
CA LEU A 46 -3.42 16.69 -13.74
C LEU A 46 -4.61 15.81 -14.12
N LYS A 47 -4.90 14.75 -13.37
CA LYS A 47 -5.91 13.75 -13.74
C LYS A 47 -7.24 13.90 -12.99
N LEU A 48 -7.20 14.39 -11.76
CA LEU A 48 -8.36 14.67 -10.91
C LEU A 48 -8.31 16.09 -10.35
N PRO A 49 -8.29 17.14 -11.21
CA PRO A 49 -8.34 18.52 -10.75
C PRO A 49 -9.62 18.77 -9.94
N LEU A 50 -9.54 19.64 -8.92
CA LEU A 50 -10.67 19.95 -8.04
C LEU A 50 -11.75 20.74 -8.79
N LYS A 51 -12.64 20.05 -9.45
CA LYS A 51 -13.81 20.62 -10.14
C LYS A 51 -14.98 19.65 -10.14
N ALA A 52 -16.20 20.17 -10.21
CA ALA A 52 -17.41 19.38 -10.36
C ALA A 52 -17.42 18.64 -11.71
N GLY A 53 -17.98 17.44 -11.73
CA GLY A 53 -18.16 16.60 -12.89
C GLY A 53 -17.67 15.18 -12.67
N LEU A 54 -18.04 14.31 -13.62
CA LEU A 54 -17.66 12.91 -13.63
C LEU A 54 -16.35 12.76 -14.40
N PHE A 55 -15.32 12.26 -13.72
CA PHE A 55 -14.05 11.88 -14.34
C PHE A 55 -14.11 10.40 -14.72
N THR A 56 -13.51 10.04 -15.83
CA THR A 56 -13.37 8.64 -16.26
C THR A 56 -11.90 8.35 -16.45
N ALA A 57 -11.42 7.27 -15.82
CA ALA A 57 -10.03 6.84 -15.93
C ALA A 57 -9.72 6.31 -17.35
N ASP A 58 -8.48 6.49 -17.80
CA ASP A 58 -7.96 5.79 -18.96
C ASP A 58 -7.73 4.31 -18.62
N TYR A 59 -7.82 3.42 -19.64
CA TYR A 59 -7.57 2.01 -19.36
C TYR A 59 -6.09 1.74 -19.02
N GLN A 60 -5.18 2.39 -19.75
CA GLN A 60 -3.73 2.29 -19.52
C GLN A 60 -3.23 3.50 -18.72
N PRO A 61 -2.21 3.33 -17.88
CA PRO A 61 -1.47 2.09 -17.57
C PRO A 61 -2.04 1.25 -16.41
N PHE A 62 -3.10 1.71 -15.74
CA PHE A 62 -3.60 1.16 -14.47
C PHE A 62 -4.87 0.30 -14.61
N ASN A 63 -5.06 -0.35 -15.76
CA ASN A 63 -6.20 -1.26 -16.02
C ASN A 63 -7.56 -0.62 -15.71
N GLY A 64 -7.72 0.66 -16.08
CA GLY A 64 -8.96 1.39 -15.90
C GLY A 64 -9.13 2.04 -14.52
N ASN A 65 -8.09 2.06 -13.67
CA ASN A 65 -8.08 2.82 -12.43
C ASN A 65 -7.41 4.19 -12.61
N PHE A 66 -7.64 5.12 -11.69
CA PHE A 66 -6.85 6.34 -11.60
C PHE A 66 -5.55 6.07 -10.85
N GLY A 67 -4.44 6.65 -11.31
CA GLY A 67 -3.14 6.42 -10.71
C GLY A 67 -3.09 6.73 -9.21
N VAL A 68 -3.75 7.80 -8.76
CA VAL A 68 -3.79 8.17 -7.34
C VAL A 68 -4.50 7.12 -6.47
N PHE A 69 -5.45 6.37 -7.00
CA PHE A 69 -6.09 5.26 -6.29
C PHE A 69 -5.30 3.96 -6.47
N GLU A 70 -4.61 3.80 -7.61
CA GLU A 70 -3.69 2.68 -7.81
C GLU A 70 -2.54 2.69 -6.78
N ASP A 71 -2.02 3.86 -6.44
CA ASP A 71 -0.98 4.01 -5.40
C ASP A 71 -1.41 3.52 -4.01
N SER A 72 -2.71 3.41 -3.75
CA SER A 72 -3.23 2.81 -2.51
C SER A 72 -3.24 1.28 -2.54
N LEU A 73 -3.14 0.67 -3.72
CA LEU A 73 -3.11 -0.78 -3.85
C LEU A 73 -1.74 -1.33 -3.47
N PRO A 74 -1.68 -2.53 -2.88
CA PRO A 74 -0.41 -3.17 -2.60
C PRO A 74 0.30 -3.49 -3.91
N GLY A 75 1.59 -3.15 -3.99
CA GLY A 75 2.46 -3.53 -5.09
C GLY A 75 3.48 -4.59 -4.71
N GLY A 76 4.03 -5.29 -5.70
CA GLY A 76 5.13 -6.23 -5.50
C GLY A 76 4.88 -7.28 -4.43
N TYR A 77 5.62 -7.21 -3.32
CA TYR A 77 5.52 -8.19 -2.23
C TYR A 77 4.14 -8.17 -1.54
N GLY A 78 3.57 -6.99 -1.28
CA GLY A 78 2.25 -6.87 -0.66
C GLY A 78 1.15 -7.47 -1.54
N GLU A 79 1.18 -7.20 -2.85
CA GLU A 79 0.24 -7.80 -3.81
C GLU A 79 0.40 -9.34 -3.86
N TYR A 80 1.64 -9.84 -3.88
CA TYR A 80 1.91 -11.27 -3.86
C TYR A 80 1.27 -11.96 -2.64
N LEU A 81 1.44 -11.38 -1.44
CA LEU A 81 0.83 -11.89 -0.22
C LEU A 81 -0.70 -11.85 -0.27
N LEU A 82 -1.27 -10.69 -0.65
CA LEU A 82 -2.73 -10.53 -0.71
C LEU A 82 -3.37 -11.51 -1.70
N ARG A 83 -2.72 -11.77 -2.84
CA ARG A 83 -3.18 -12.79 -3.81
C ARG A 83 -3.19 -14.19 -3.20
N LYS A 84 -2.20 -14.55 -2.35
CA LYS A 84 -2.19 -15.82 -1.64
C LYS A 84 -3.32 -15.90 -0.60
N VAL A 85 -3.51 -14.86 0.19
CA VAL A 85 -4.61 -14.77 1.16
C VAL A 85 -5.97 -14.94 0.48
N LEU A 86 -6.21 -14.20 -0.62
CA LEU A 86 -7.46 -14.29 -1.37
C LEU A 86 -7.71 -15.70 -1.93
N LYS A 87 -6.68 -16.34 -2.51
CA LYS A 87 -6.78 -17.73 -2.99
C LYS A 87 -7.10 -18.70 -1.85
N GLY A 88 -6.48 -18.52 -0.69
CA GLY A 88 -6.80 -19.32 0.51
C GLY A 88 -8.25 -19.18 0.97
N LEU A 89 -8.87 -18.01 0.72
CA LEU A 89 -10.29 -17.74 0.96
C LEU A 89 -11.21 -18.20 -0.19
N GLY A 90 -10.68 -18.89 -1.21
CA GLY A 90 -11.42 -19.35 -2.37
C GLY A 90 -11.81 -18.25 -3.36
N VAL A 91 -11.10 -17.12 -3.34
CA VAL A 91 -11.34 -15.99 -4.24
C VAL A 91 -10.27 -15.96 -5.31
N ASP A 92 -10.66 -15.92 -6.57
CA ASP A 92 -9.72 -15.69 -7.67
C ASP A 92 -9.41 -14.19 -7.77
N PRO A 93 -8.18 -13.75 -7.46
CA PRO A 93 -7.81 -12.35 -7.52
C PRO A 93 -7.93 -11.71 -8.92
N GLN A 94 -7.91 -12.52 -9.99
CA GLN A 94 -8.03 -12.03 -11.36
C GLN A 94 -9.46 -11.58 -11.71
N THR A 95 -10.44 -12.01 -10.94
CA THR A 95 -11.85 -11.63 -11.15
C THR A 95 -12.24 -10.33 -10.47
N LEU A 96 -11.35 -9.77 -9.63
CA LEU A 96 -11.61 -8.55 -8.90
C LEU A 96 -11.32 -7.32 -9.76
N ASN A 97 -12.27 -6.38 -9.76
CA ASN A 97 -12.09 -5.08 -10.38
C ASN A 97 -11.36 -4.08 -9.44
N PRO A 98 -10.87 -2.94 -9.93
CA PRO A 98 -10.16 -1.96 -9.10
C PRO A 98 -10.93 -1.51 -7.85
N VAL A 99 -12.24 -1.30 -7.94
CA VAL A 99 -13.08 -0.88 -6.81
C VAL A 99 -13.14 -1.94 -5.71
N GLN A 100 -13.20 -3.22 -6.10
CA GLN A 100 -13.17 -4.33 -5.15
C GLN A 100 -11.80 -4.47 -4.47
N TRP A 101 -10.70 -4.28 -5.21
CA TRP A 101 -9.36 -4.22 -4.65
C TRP A 101 -9.24 -3.09 -3.62
N LEU A 102 -9.72 -1.89 -3.94
CA LEU A 102 -9.71 -0.75 -3.02
C LEU A 102 -10.59 -0.97 -1.79
N SER A 103 -11.73 -1.65 -1.95
CA SER A 103 -12.57 -2.06 -0.80
C SER A 103 -11.84 -3.05 0.13
N ILE A 104 -11.02 -3.95 -0.42
CA ILE A 104 -10.20 -4.89 0.38
C ILE A 104 -9.08 -4.15 1.10
N VAL A 105 -8.44 -3.20 0.44
CA VAL A 105 -7.43 -2.33 1.05
C VAL A 105 -8.03 -1.49 2.18
N GLY A 106 -9.22 -0.93 1.96
CA GLY A 106 -9.96 -0.17 2.97
C GLY A 106 -9.14 0.98 3.55
N SER A 107 -8.77 0.85 4.81
CA SER A 107 -7.97 1.83 5.57
C SER A 107 -6.48 1.49 5.65
N SER A 108 -6.04 0.35 5.11
CA SER A 108 -4.66 -0.13 5.22
C SER A 108 -3.73 0.36 4.11
N GLY A 109 -4.24 1.09 3.10
CA GLY A 109 -3.47 1.63 1.98
C GLY A 109 -2.33 2.55 2.40
N MET A 110 -1.34 2.75 1.51
CA MET A 110 -0.32 3.77 1.70
C MET A 110 -0.96 5.17 1.58
N GLY A 111 -0.44 6.14 2.33
CA GLY A 111 -0.96 7.50 2.36
C GLY A 111 -2.27 7.63 3.15
N ALA A 112 -2.98 8.74 2.99
CA ALA A 112 -4.13 9.12 3.82
C ALA A 112 -5.50 8.75 3.23
N LEU A 113 -5.57 8.19 2.03
CA LEU A 113 -6.83 7.79 1.42
C LEU A 113 -7.32 6.47 2.01
N CYS A 114 -8.63 6.43 2.33
CA CYS A 114 -9.33 5.23 2.78
C CYS A 114 -10.57 4.98 1.92
N TYR A 115 -11.04 3.74 1.87
CA TYR A 115 -12.12 3.31 0.98
C TYR A 115 -13.23 2.62 1.76
N VAL A 116 -14.47 3.11 1.61
CA VAL A 116 -15.65 2.60 2.33
C VAL A 116 -16.76 2.26 1.33
N PRO A 117 -17.38 1.07 1.38
CA PRO A 117 -17.25 0.05 2.43
C PRO A 117 -15.90 -0.69 2.37
N GLU A 118 -15.37 -1.01 3.52
CA GLU A 118 -14.18 -1.84 3.68
C GLU A 118 -14.58 -3.32 3.75
N THR A 119 -13.95 -4.14 2.91
CA THR A 119 -14.07 -5.59 2.98
C THR A 119 -13.04 -6.14 3.95
N LYS A 120 -13.43 -6.36 5.20
CA LYS A 120 -12.52 -6.84 6.25
C LYS A 120 -12.08 -8.27 5.99
N LEU A 121 -10.79 -8.47 5.83
CA LEU A 121 -10.17 -9.79 5.89
C LEU A 121 -9.92 -10.13 7.36
N GLN A 122 -10.33 -11.34 7.76
CA GLN A 122 -10.06 -11.83 9.13
C GLN A 122 -8.59 -12.21 9.24
N HIS A 123 -7.93 -11.78 10.30
CA HIS A 123 -6.57 -12.19 10.67
C HIS A 123 -6.44 -12.16 12.19
N GLU A 124 -5.51 -12.93 12.70
CA GLU A 124 -5.11 -12.88 14.11
C GLU A 124 -3.86 -12.03 14.25
N ASP A 125 -3.93 -11.01 15.11
CA ASP A 125 -2.77 -10.20 15.42
C ASP A 125 -1.79 -11.02 16.29
N ALA A 126 -0.70 -11.45 15.66
CA ALA A 126 0.40 -12.11 16.35
C ALA A 126 1.53 -11.11 16.66
N LEU A 127 2.06 -11.19 17.87
CA LEU A 127 3.32 -10.52 18.22
C LEU A 127 4.46 -11.36 17.64
N LEU A 128 5.04 -10.89 16.55
CA LEU A 128 6.14 -11.54 15.85
C LEU A 128 7.42 -10.74 16.01
N SER A 129 8.51 -11.41 16.31
CA SER A 129 9.85 -10.85 16.24
C SER A 129 10.27 -10.63 14.78
N LEU A 130 11.30 -9.81 14.55
CA LEU A 130 11.85 -9.58 13.21
C LEU A 130 12.42 -10.88 12.59
N ASP A 131 12.98 -11.75 13.42
CA ASP A 131 13.50 -13.05 12.98
C ASP A 131 12.37 -13.98 12.49
N GLU A 132 11.27 -14.07 13.24
CA GLU A 132 10.10 -14.86 12.85
C GLU A 132 9.50 -14.32 11.54
N MET A 133 9.32 -13.00 11.42
CA MET A 133 8.82 -12.40 10.17
C MET A 133 9.74 -12.70 8.97
N GLN A 134 11.06 -12.64 9.18
CA GLN A 134 12.04 -12.98 8.13
C GLN A 134 11.94 -14.45 7.72
N GLU A 135 11.80 -15.38 8.66
CA GLU A 135 11.68 -16.81 8.40
C GLU A 135 10.37 -17.13 7.67
N MET A 136 9.25 -16.60 8.17
CA MET A 136 7.94 -16.73 7.51
C MET A 136 7.98 -16.19 6.08
N ALA A 137 8.58 -15.01 5.87
CA ALA A 137 8.71 -14.43 4.54
C ALA A 137 9.51 -15.32 3.59
N LEU A 138 10.60 -15.92 4.05
CA LEU A 138 11.39 -16.87 3.25
C LEU A 138 10.62 -18.16 2.93
N ASN A 139 9.83 -18.66 3.86
CA ASN A 139 9.00 -19.86 3.66
C ASN A 139 7.91 -19.59 2.62
N VAL A 140 7.22 -18.46 2.70
CA VAL A 140 6.20 -18.06 1.72
C VAL A 140 6.81 -17.83 0.34
N LEU A 141 7.98 -17.15 0.25
CA LEU A 141 8.66 -16.88 -1.02
C LEU A 141 9.26 -18.14 -1.67
N SER A 142 9.64 -19.14 -0.89
CA SER A 142 10.12 -20.42 -1.39
C SER A 142 9.03 -21.47 -1.61
N GLU A 143 7.75 -21.03 -1.50
CA GLU A 143 6.56 -21.87 -1.69
C GLU A 143 6.50 -23.11 -0.77
N LYS A 144 7.18 -23.03 0.38
CA LYS A 144 7.17 -24.11 1.38
C LYS A 144 5.92 -24.12 2.23
N SER A 145 5.38 -22.93 2.53
CA SER A 145 4.15 -22.77 3.31
C SER A 145 3.52 -21.41 3.00
N ASP A 146 2.19 -21.39 2.87
CA ASP A 146 1.39 -20.17 2.78
C ASP A 146 0.67 -19.85 4.11
N GLU A 147 0.94 -20.61 5.16
CA GLU A 147 0.25 -20.57 6.45
C GLU A 147 0.27 -19.19 7.12
N HIS A 148 1.32 -18.39 6.86
CA HIS A 148 1.50 -17.08 7.47
C HIS A 148 1.43 -15.92 6.48
N ALA A 149 0.87 -16.15 5.29
CA ALA A 149 0.77 -15.10 4.27
C ALA A 149 -0.13 -13.94 4.71
N ASP A 150 -1.18 -14.23 5.48
CA ASP A 150 -2.09 -13.26 6.07
C ASP A 150 -1.38 -12.39 7.11
N ALA A 151 -0.71 -12.99 8.11
CA ALA A 151 0.03 -12.27 9.13
C ALA A 151 1.10 -11.35 8.51
N LEU A 152 1.85 -11.84 7.53
CA LEU A 152 2.83 -11.04 6.79
C LEU A 152 2.18 -9.92 5.99
N TYR A 153 1.04 -10.16 5.35
CA TYR A 153 0.31 -9.12 4.60
C TYR A 153 -0.08 -7.96 5.53
N PHE A 154 -0.71 -8.24 6.66
CA PHE A 154 -1.13 -7.20 7.60
C PHE A 154 0.04 -6.46 8.25
N LYS A 155 1.19 -7.11 8.44
CA LYS A 155 2.42 -6.46 8.93
C LYS A 155 3.18 -5.69 7.85
N SER A 156 3.11 -6.12 6.57
CA SER A 156 3.84 -5.46 5.48
C SER A 156 3.22 -4.13 5.04
N GLY A 157 1.95 -3.92 5.30
CA GLY A 157 1.20 -2.81 4.73
C GLY A 157 1.19 -2.85 3.19
N ASN A 158 0.75 -1.78 2.56
CA ASN A 158 0.67 -1.65 1.10
C ASN A 158 1.90 -0.95 0.49
N SER A 159 3.06 -1.01 1.17
CA SER A 159 4.29 -0.42 0.65
C SER A 159 4.77 -1.12 -0.62
N GLY A 160 5.17 -0.34 -1.63
CA GLY A 160 5.66 -0.86 -2.91
C GLY A 160 6.97 -1.65 -2.80
N GLY A 161 7.38 -2.28 -3.90
CA GLY A 161 8.61 -3.04 -4.04
C GLY A 161 8.45 -4.55 -3.78
N VAL A 162 9.40 -5.32 -4.30
CA VAL A 162 9.32 -6.80 -4.39
C VAL A 162 9.95 -7.54 -3.21
N ARG A 163 10.82 -6.88 -2.42
CA ARG A 163 11.43 -7.52 -1.25
C ARG A 163 10.47 -7.56 -0.05
N PRO A 164 10.57 -8.61 0.77
CA PRO A 164 9.81 -8.71 2.01
C PRO A 164 10.07 -7.52 2.92
N LYS A 165 9.03 -7.07 3.59
CA LYS A 165 9.09 -5.94 4.51
C LYS A 165 7.95 -6.00 5.54
N ALA A 166 8.12 -5.25 6.62
CA ALA A 166 7.08 -5.02 7.60
C ALA A 166 7.11 -3.58 8.10
N ILE A 167 5.96 -3.07 8.53
CA ILE A 167 5.86 -1.79 9.24
C ILE A 167 5.88 -2.07 10.73
N ILE A 168 6.86 -1.49 11.39
CA ILE A 168 7.07 -1.61 12.84
C ILE A 168 6.91 -0.23 13.45
N THR A 169 6.16 -0.15 14.55
CA THR A 169 6.02 1.07 15.32
C THR A 169 6.79 0.91 16.62
N ASP A 170 7.69 1.84 16.91
CA ASP A 170 8.42 1.93 18.17
C ASP A 170 8.28 3.34 18.79
N ALA A 171 9.05 3.64 19.83
CA ALA A 171 9.02 4.93 20.50
C ALA A 171 9.44 6.10 19.59
N ASP A 172 10.24 5.83 18.56
CA ASP A 172 10.77 6.82 17.61
C ASP A 172 9.86 7.02 16.38
N GLY A 173 8.79 6.22 16.24
CA GLY A 173 7.80 6.34 15.17
C GLY A 173 7.56 5.08 14.36
N HIS A 174 7.20 5.27 13.08
CA HIS A 174 6.86 4.19 12.16
C HIS A 174 8.04 3.89 11.22
N TRP A 175 8.42 2.64 11.14
CA TRP A 175 9.58 2.18 10.38
C TRP A 175 9.19 1.11 9.38
N LEU A 176 9.58 1.28 8.13
CA LEU A 176 9.55 0.23 7.12
C LEU A 176 10.82 -0.61 7.27
N VAL A 177 10.67 -1.81 7.81
CA VAL A 177 11.77 -2.76 8.01
C VAL A 177 11.83 -3.68 6.80
N LYS A 178 12.99 -3.80 6.18
CA LYS A 178 13.21 -4.66 5.01
C LYS A 178 13.87 -5.96 5.41
N PHE A 179 13.35 -7.04 4.86
CA PHE A 179 13.89 -8.38 5.00
C PHE A 179 14.57 -8.83 3.70
N ARG A 180 15.51 -9.76 3.83
CA ARG A 180 16.16 -10.36 2.64
C ARG A 180 15.20 -11.26 1.88
N HIS A 181 15.37 -11.34 0.58
CA HIS A 181 14.75 -12.34 -0.29
C HIS A 181 15.55 -13.65 -0.27
N THR A 182 15.01 -14.73 -0.83
CA THR A 182 15.66 -16.03 -0.88
C THR A 182 17.02 -16.04 -1.62
N TYR A 183 17.19 -15.15 -2.59
CA TYR A 183 18.44 -14.98 -3.36
C TYR A 183 19.39 -13.90 -2.80
N ASP A 184 18.96 -13.16 -1.80
CA ASP A 184 19.80 -12.11 -1.19
C ASP A 184 20.83 -12.71 -0.21
N PRO A 185 22.00 -12.08 -0.04
CA PRO A 185 22.96 -12.46 0.97
C PRO A 185 22.39 -12.25 2.38
N LYS A 186 22.94 -12.99 3.37
CA LYS A 186 22.45 -12.91 4.75
C LYS A 186 22.59 -11.53 5.38
N ASN A 187 23.56 -10.74 4.93
CA ASN A 187 23.82 -9.38 5.42
C ASN A 187 23.19 -8.28 4.57
N MET A 188 22.10 -8.56 3.84
CA MET A 188 21.44 -7.61 2.93
C MET A 188 21.05 -6.32 3.63
N GLY A 189 20.53 -6.40 4.86
CA GLY A 189 20.16 -5.19 5.62
C GLY A 189 21.35 -4.29 5.95
N ALA A 190 22.49 -4.88 6.29
CA ALA A 190 23.73 -4.12 6.51
C ALA A 190 24.23 -3.46 5.21
N ILE A 191 24.11 -4.16 4.09
CA ILE A 191 24.45 -3.59 2.77
C ILE A 191 23.56 -2.40 2.45
N GLU A 192 22.25 -2.50 2.59
CA GLU A 192 21.31 -1.37 2.37
C GLU A 192 21.61 -0.19 3.31
N TYR A 193 21.96 -0.46 4.57
CA TYR A 193 22.34 0.57 5.52
C TYR A 193 23.57 1.34 5.06
N GLU A 194 24.63 0.66 4.63
CA GLU A 194 25.84 1.34 4.13
C GLU A 194 25.57 2.12 2.84
N TYR A 195 24.75 1.60 1.91
CA TYR A 195 24.33 2.36 0.73
C TYR A 195 23.61 3.65 1.08
N ASN A 196 22.71 3.64 2.06
CA ASN A 196 22.01 4.85 2.50
C ASN A 196 22.94 5.85 3.19
N LYS A 197 23.97 5.37 3.93
CA LYS A 197 25.02 6.24 4.47
C LYS A 197 25.78 6.96 3.36
N VAL A 198 26.22 6.23 2.32
CA VAL A 198 26.91 6.78 1.18
C VAL A 198 26.03 7.78 0.44
N ALA A 199 24.76 7.45 0.18
CA ALA A 199 23.81 8.35 -0.46
C ALA A 199 23.70 9.69 0.30
N ARG A 200 23.57 9.63 1.64
CA ARG A 200 23.53 10.82 2.50
C ARG A 200 24.85 11.62 2.43
N GLN A 201 26.00 10.94 2.43
CA GLN A 201 27.32 11.58 2.28
C GLN A 201 27.49 12.27 0.91
N CYS A 202 26.84 11.76 -0.13
CA CYS A 202 26.78 12.38 -1.46
C CYS A 202 25.77 13.53 -1.56
N GLY A 203 25.12 13.94 -0.47
CA GLY A 203 24.16 15.04 -0.44
C GLY A 203 22.77 14.67 -0.92
N ILE A 204 22.45 13.37 -1.08
CA ILE A 204 21.08 12.92 -1.37
C ILE A 204 20.27 12.99 -0.07
N ASP A 205 19.12 13.65 -0.14
CA ASP A 205 18.18 13.69 0.97
C ASP A 205 17.50 12.31 1.08
N VAL A 206 17.86 11.56 2.12
CA VAL A 206 17.31 10.26 2.43
C VAL A 206 16.59 10.31 3.79
N PRO A 207 15.43 9.66 3.95
CA PRO A 207 14.74 9.59 5.24
C PRO A 207 15.66 9.07 6.35
N GLU A 208 15.27 9.26 7.59
CA GLU A 208 15.96 8.66 8.73
C GLU A 208 15.99 7.13 8.59
N PHE A 209 17.12 6.51 8.87
CA PHE A 209 17.28 5.07 8.76
C PHE A 209 18.18 4.53 9.88
N LYS A 210 17.95 3.27 10.22
CA LYS A 210 18.73 2.55 11.24
C LYS A 210 18.89 1.07 10.88
N LEU A 211 19.79 0.41 11.58
CA LEU A 211 19.95 -1.04 11.49
C LEU A 211 19.36 -1.66 12.78
N MET A 212 18.16 -2.21 12.68
CA MET A 212 17.49 -2.88 13.79
C MET A 212 18.15 -4.24 14.06
N GLU A 213 18.35 -4.57 15.33
CA GLU A 213 19.00 -5.81 15.81
C GLU A 213 20.34 -6.10 15.11
N GLY A 214 21.03 -5.06 14.60
CA GLY A 214 22.31 -5.18 13.90
C GLY A 214 22.23 -5.86 12.53
N LYS A 215 21.05 -6.18 12.00
CA LYS A 215 20.89 -6.94 10.76
C LYS A 215 19.74 -6.50 9.83
N TYR A 216 18.71 -5.81 10.34
CA TYR A 216 17.56 -5.40 9.53
C TYR A 216 17.61 -3.91 9.20
N PHE A 217 17.67 -3.59 7.91
CA PHE A 217 17.56 -2.19 7.49
C PHE A 217 16.16 -1.67 7.72
N ALA A 218 16.06 -0.55 8.41
CA ALA A 218 14.82 0.14 8.66
C ALA A 218 14.91 1.59 8.20
N VAL A 219 13.89 2.05 7.49
CA VAL A 219 13.75 3.45 7.05
C VAL A 219 12.47 4.02 7.63
N LYS A 220 12.54 5.26 8.13
CA LYS A 220 11.38 5.93 8.73
C LYS A 220 10.33 6.22 7.67
N SER A 221 9.07 5.96 7.99
CA SER A 221 7.94 6.25 7.10
C SER A 221 7.83 7.76 6.90
N PHE A 222 7.81 8.21 5.66
CA PHE A 222 7.72 9.64 5.31
C PHE A 222 6.27 10.09 5.10
N ASP A 223 5.34 9.14 5.01
CA ASP A 223 3.92 9.37 4.78
C ASP A 223 3.11 9.52 6.08
N ILE A 224 3.80 9.59 7.23
CA ILE A 224 3.19 9.83 8.54
C ILE A 224 3.92 10.98 9.23
N GLU A 225 3.20 12.05 9.53
CA GLU A 225 3.70 13.20 10.26
C GLU A 225 2.80 13.49 11.47
N ASN A 226 3.39 13.63 12.66
CA ASN A 226 2.66 13.88 13.92
C ASN A 226 1.53 12.87 14.20
N GLY A 227 1.69 11.61 13.76
CA GLY A 227 0.68 10.56 13.90
C GLY A 227 -0.44 10.60 12.87
N GLU A 228 -0.43 11.56 11.94
CA GLU A 228 -1.40 11.66 10.85
C GLU A 228 -0.76 11.20 9.53
N ARG A 229 -1.54 10.50 8.70
CA ARG A 229 -1.12 10.09 7.37
C ARG A 229 -1.19 11.26 6.40
N LEU A 230 -0.16 11.41 5.57
CA LEU A 230 -0.11 12.40 4.50
C LEU A 230 -0.70 11.84 3.21
N HIS A 231 -1.29 12.71 2.40
CA HIS A 231 -1.63 12.35 1.02
C HIS A 231 -0.36 12.25 0.20
N VAL A 232 -0.11 11.07 -0.34
CA VAL A 232 1.04 10.79 -1.20
C VAL A 232 0.58 10.30 -2.56
N ALA A 233 1.32 10.66 -3.60
CA ALA A 233 1.11 10.16 -4.95
C ALA A 233 2.47 10.00 -5.64
N THR A 234 2.65 8.89 -6.36
CA THR A 234 3.84 8.70 -7.17
C THR A 234 3.83 9.61 -8.41
N SER A 235 5.00 9.87 -8.97
CA SER A 235 5.09 10.60 -10.25
C SER A 235 4.32 9.88 -11.37
N SER A 236 4.32 8.54 -11.35
CA SER A 236 3.53 7.73 -12.29
C SER A 236 2.03 7.99 -12.14
N ALA A 237 1.52 8.03 -10.92
CA ALA A 237 0.11 8.30 -10.63
C ALA A 237 -0.33 9.73 -11.00
N LEU A 238 0.59 10.70 -10.89
CA LEU A 238 0.31 12.09 -11.23
C LEU A 238 0.29 12.33 -12.75
N LEU A 239 1.13 11.63 -13.51
CA LEU A 239 1.30 11.83 -14.95
C LEU A 239 0.33 10.99 -15.79
N ASN A 240 -0.15 9.88 -15.28
CA ASN A 240 -1.06 8.94 -15.94
C ASN A 240 -2.43 8.88 -15.21
#